data_dd44ad66a27a3ffabc560562b345972b
#
_entry.id   dd44ad66a27a3ffabc560562b345972b
#
_cell.length_a   1.000
_cell.length_b   1.000
_cell.length_c   1.000
_cell.angle_alpha   90.00
_cell.angle_beta   90.00
_cell.angle_gamma   90.00
#
_symmetry.space_group_name_H-M   'P 1'
#
loop_
_entity.id
_entity.type
_entity.pdbx_description
1 polymer ?
#
loop_
_entity_poly.entity_id
_entity_poly.type
_entity_poly.pdbx_seq_one_letter_code
_entity_poly.pdbx_strand_id
1 'polypeptide(L)'
;EMRFDTNKSWKKYLKEKNYKFDKLFEIFEPIDKKINAPAKYSADDSDTAFLTDSLLKDLQIRKKGWCAHVTYVKPHPPFVAPAPYNSLLRPNEMPIAHKISTNDQHPFDDPSKQFRRAKDMVIGFQNLKECSKTTAEIRAIYMGLIAELDAHLGRVFRWLKETEQYDETLIVITSDHGEMLGDYDCWGKMHYFDGAFHVPLMIKAPKGLQGTHGIKIKEQSESIDVTPTILDIMGIGIPDDIDGSSLKPFLLEKKPKNWKKSTMSEVDFGDPINPTIWQSHFGL
;
A
#
# COMPACT_ATOMS: atom_id res chain seq x y z
N GLU A 1 13.24 11.35 16.83
CA GLU A 1 12.65 10.44 15.83
C GLU A 1 12.29 9.13 16.50
N MET A 2 11.00 8.82 16.57
CA MET A 2 10.55 7.56 17.16
C MET A 2 10.25 6.59 16.02
N ARG A 3 11.11 5.58 15.81
CA ARG A 3 10.90 4.51 14.84
C ARG A 3 10.33 3.31 15.56
N PHE A 4 9.14 2.87 15.16
CA PHE A 4 8.59 1.60 15.59
C PHE A 4 8.97 0.51 14.57
N ASP A 5 9.76 -0.48 14.96
CA ASP A 5 9.82 -1.74 14.23
C ASP A 5 8.49 -2.47 14.47
N THR A 6 7.57 -2.31 13.54
CA THR A 6 6.19 -2.83 13.65
C THR A 6 6.20 -4.31 13.97
N ASN A 7 7.05 -5.09 13.33
CA ASN A 7 7.09 -6.54 13.53
C ASN A 7 7.48 -6.92 14.95
N LYS A 8 8.50 -6.27 15.53
CA LYS A 8 8.91 -6.56 16.92
C LYS A 8 7.93 -6.03 17.93
N SER A 9 7.47 -4.79 17.74
CA SER A 9 6.59 -4.10 18.69
C SER A 9 5.19 -4.73 18.67
N TRP A 10 4.62 -5.01 17.50
CA TRP A 10 3.33 -5.66 17.37
C TRP A 10 3.38 -7.12 17.85
N LYS A 11 4.45 -7.87 17.54
CA LYS A 11 4.66 -9.22 18.09
C LYS A 11 4.64 -9.22 19.62
N LYS A 12 5.30 -8.26 20.27
CA LYS A 12 5.31 -8.10 21.70
C LYS A 12 3.88 -7.81 22.22
N TYR A 13 3.21 -6.84 21.61
CA TYR A 13 1.82 -6.48 21.93
C TYR A 13 0.88 -7.69 21.85
N LEU A 14 0.95 -8.49 20.78
CA LEU A 14 0.11 -9.67 20.64
C LEU A 14 0.37 -10.71 21.73
N LYS A 15 1.64 -10.91 22.13
CA LYS A 15 1.99 -11.79 23.25
C LYS A 15 1.44 -11.29 24.59
N GLU A 16 1.49 -9.99 24.84
CA GLU A 16 0.90 -9.34 26.01
C GLU A 16 -0.63 -9.50 26.06
N LYS A 17 -1.25 -9.59 24.87
CA LYS A 17 -2.69 -9.91 24.68
C LYS A 17 -2.99 -11.42 24.74
N ASN A 18 -2.00 -12.26 25.08
CA ASN A 18 -2.12 -13.71 25.18
C ASN A 18 -2.36 -14.46 23.85
N TYR A 19 -2.07 -13.85 22.69
CA TYR A 19 -2.03 -14.58 21.44
C TYR A 19 -0.88 -15.59 21.44
N LYS A 20 -1.17 -16.85 21.09
CA LYS A 20 -0.21 -17.94 21.11
C LYS A 20 0.31 -18.20 19.71
N PHE A 21 1.60 -18.03 19.49
CA PHE A 21 2.33 -18.36 18.27
C PHE A 21 3.83 -18.41 18.56
N ASP A 22 4.55 -19.28 17.91
CA ASP A 22 6.01 -19.36 17.99
C ASP A 22 6.67 -18.42 16.98
N LYS A 23 6.24 -18.52 15.73
CA LYS A 23 6.68 -17.64 14.64
C LYS A 23 5.57 -16.67 14.27
N LEU A 24 5.94 -15.40 13.98
CA LEU A 24 4.96 -14.35 13.64
C LEU A 24 4.08 -14.75 12.46
N PHE A 25 4.62 -15.45 11.47
CA PHE A 25 3.86 -15.89 10.30
C PHE A 25 2.67 -16.82 10.61
N GLU A 26 2.70 -17.53 11.73
CA GLU A 26 1.61 -18.43 12.14
C GLU A 26 0.30 -17.68 12.45
N ILE A 27 0.42 -16.40 12.82
CA ILE A 27 -0.76 -15.56 13.13
C ILE A 27 -1.51 -15.15 11.87
N PHE A 28 -0.84 -15.19 10.72
CA PHE A 28 -1.42 -14.88 9.40
C PHE A 28 -2.06 -16.10 8.72
N GLU A 29 -2.01 -17.28 9.33
CA GLU A 29 -2.80 -18.41 8.84
C GLU A 29 -4.28 -18.16 9.17
N PRO A 30 -5.18 -18.20 8.17
CA PRO A 30 -6.60 -18.02 8.43
C PRO A 30 -7.14 -19.17 9.31
N ILE A 31 -8.12 -18.86 10.13
CA ILE A 31 -8.85 -19.87 10.92
C ILE A 31 -9.52 -20.84 9.94
N ASP A 32 -9.62 -22.12 10.30
CA ASP A 32 -10.28 -23.18 9.52
C ASP A 32 -9.66 -23.48 8.14
N LYS A 33 -8.47 -22.98 7.85
CA LYS A 33 -7.76 -23.24 6.58
C LYS A 33 -8.60 -22.98 5.33
N LYS A 34 -9.46 -21.96 5.37
CA LYS A 34 -10.18 -21.43 4.20
C LYS A 34 -9.57 -20.08 3.84
N ILE A 35 -9.44 -19.79 2.55
CA ILE A 35 -8.80 -18.57 2.06
C ILE A 35 -9.47 -17.32 2.68
N ASN A 36 -10.79 -17.29 2.74
CA ASN A 36 -11.59 -16.20 3.25
C ASN A 36 -11.95 -16.30 4.75
N ALA A 37 -11.38 -17.26 5.48
CA ALA A 37 -11.56 -17.32 6.91
C ALA A 37 -10.84 -16.14 7.60
N PRO A 38 -11.30 -15.68 8.78
CA PRO A 38 -10.68 -14.56 9.46
C PRO A 38 -9.27 -14.87 9.93
N ALA A 39 -8.48 -13.84 10.13
CA ALA A 39 -7.20 -13.91 10.82
C ALA A 39 -7.36 -14.44 12.25
N LYS A 40 -6.28 -14.95 12.83
CA LYS A 40 -6.24 -15.43 14.22
C LYS A 40 -6.28 -14.29 15.26
N TYR A 41 -6.10 -13.04 14.82
CA TYR A 41 -6.23 -11.85 15.66
C TYR A 41 -7.54 -11.10 15.36
N SER A 42 -8.00 -10.34 16.35
CA SER A 42 -9.15 -9.45 16.17
C SER A 42 -8.79 -8.21 15.35
N ALA A 43 -9.79 -7.52 14.79
CA ALA A 43 -9.56 -6.26 14.08
C ALA A 43 -8.92 -5.20 14.98
N ASP A 44 -9.27 -5.16 16.26
CA ASP A 44 -8.71 -4.21 17.24
C ASP A 44 -7.24 -4.52 17.58
N ASP A 45 -6.77 -5.72 17.30
CA ASP A 45 -5.42 -6.17 17.60
C ASP A 45 -4.57 -6.36 16.32
N SER A 46 -5.09 -5.96 15.15
CA SER A 46 -4.34 -6.00 13.89
C SER A 46 -3.11 -5.08 13.91
N ASP A 47 -2.15 -5.32 13.02
CA ASP A 47 -1.01 -4.43 12.84
C ASP A 47 -1.45 -3.03 12.40
N THR A 48 -2.51 -2.91 11.61
CA THR A 48 -3.12 -1.65 11.19
C THR A 48 -3.72 -0.89 12.40
N ALA A 49 -4.45 -1.59 13.28
CA ALA A 49 -4.98 -1.03 14.51
C ALA A 49 -3.86 -0.58 15.45
N PHE A 50 -2.87 -1.44 15.68
CA PHE A 50 -1.71 -1.16 16.54
C PHE A 50 -0.94 0.09 16.09
N LEU A 51 -0.70 0.24 14.78
CA LEU A 51 -0.02 1.42 14.23
C LEU A 51 -0.85 2.69 14.41
N THR A 52 -2.15 2.62 14.16
CA THR A 52 -3.06 3.75 14.34
C THR A 52 -3.13 4.19 15.81
N ASP A 53 -3.25 3.24 16.74
CA ASP A 53 -3.28 3.52 18.17
C ASP A 53 -1.95 4.13 18.63
N SER A 54 -0.84 3.62 18.13
CA SER A 54 0.49 4.16 18.43
C SER A 54 0.65 5.58 17.92
N LEU A 55 0.21 5.87 16.68
CA LEU A 55 0.19 7.22 16.11
C LEU A 55 -0.64 8.18 16.96
N LEU A 56 -1.90 7.82 17.25
CA LEU A 56 -2.82 8.69 17.99
C LEU A 56 -2.30 8.97 19.40
N LYS A 57 -1.75 7.96 20.06
CA LYS A 57 -1.12 8.13 21.37
C LYS A 57 0.09 9.07 21.33
N ASP A 58 0.92 8.98 20.30
CA ASP A 58 2.07 9.87 20.11
C ASP A 58 1.62 11.31 19.82
N LEU A 59 0.64 11.49 18.95
CA LEU A 59 0.11 12.80 18.59
C LEU A 59 -0.54 13.53 19.79
N GLN A 60 -1.17 12.82 20.73
CA GLN A 60 -1.80 13.39 21.91
C GLN A 60 -0.81 14.14 22.82
N ILE A 61 0.45 13.72 22.84
CA ILE A 61 1.49 14.33 23.70
C ILE A 61 2.34 15.36 22.97
N ARG A 62 2.16 15.51 21.65
CA ARG A 62 2.96 16.46 20.86
C ARG A 62 2.37 17.87 20.87
N LYS A 63 3.26 18.84 20.86
CA LYS A 63 2.89 20.24 20.60
C LYS A 63 2.63 20.43 19.11
N LYS A 64 1.98 21.56 18.74
CA LYS A 64 1.81 21.99 17.34
C LYS A 64 3.15 22.01 16.59
N GLY A 65 3.11 21.82 15.27
CA GLY A 65 4.30 21.80 14.42
C GLY A 65 4.96 20.41 14.32
N TRP A 66 4.21 19.35 14.55
CA TRP A 66 4.66 17.97 14.35
C TRP A 66 4.65 17.58 12.87
N CYS A 67 5.49 16.62 12.54
CA CYS A 67 5.47 15.86 11.29
C CYS A 67 5.42 14.38 11.64
N ALA A 68 4.52 13.63 11.02
CA ALA A 68 4.37 12.20 11.22
C ALA A 68 4.39 11.48 9.86
N HIS A 69 5.24 10.46 9.75
CA HIS A 69 5.22 9.50 8.64
C HIS A 69 4.81 8.14 9.19
N VAL A 70 3.71 7.62 8.69
CA VAL A 70 3.16 6.33 9.12
C VAL A 70 3.11 5.39 7.93
N THR A 71 3.77 4.25 8.04
CA THR A 71 3.75 3.20 7.03
C THR A 71 2.88 2.05 7.52
N TYR A 72 1.71 1.92 6.93
CA TYR A 72 0.87 0.75 7.13
C TYR A 72 1.38 -0.39 6.24
N VAL A 73 1.57 -1.57 6.84
CA VAL A 73 2.05 -2.74 6.09
C VAL A 73 0.93 -3.32 5.23
N LYS A 74 -0.30 -3.34 5.74
CA LYS A 74 -1.46 -3.80 4.97
C LYS A 74 -1.85 -2.75 3.91
N PRO A 75 -2.26 -3.24 2.72
CA PRO A 75 -2.67 -4.60 2.34
C PRO A 75 -1.54 -5.51 1.80
N HIS A 76 -0.26 -5.31 2.14
CA HIS A 76 0.83 -6.22 1.73
C HIS A 76 0.54 -7.68 2.13
N PRO A 77 0.90 -8.68 1.28
CA PRO A 77 0.79 -10.10 1.66
C PRO A 77 1.52 -10.43 2.98
N PRO A 78 1.09 -11.46 3.72
CA PRO A 78 0.04 -12.41 3.39
C PRO A 78 -1.36 -11.81 3.49
N PHE A 79 -2.22 -12.14 2.52
CA PHE A 79 -3.60 -11.66 2.53
C PHE A 79 -4.44 -12.50 3.49
N VAL A 80 -4.63 -11.97 4.65
CA VAL A 80 -5.58 -12.45 5.66
C VAL A 80 -6.14 -11.24 6.40
N ALA A 81 -7.43 -11.12 6.43
CA ALA A 81 -8.12 -10.03 7.10
C ALA A 81 -8.81 -10.51 8.39
N PRO A 82 -8.82 -9.72 9.45
CA PRO A 82 -9.60 -10.04 10.65
C PRO A 82 -11.11 -9.91 10.37
N ALA A 83 -11.94 -10.56 11.18
CA ALA A 83 -13.38 -10.30 11.14
C ALA A 83 -13.67 -8.86 11.62
N PRO A 84 -14.62 -8.12 11.00
CA PRO A 84 -15.52 -8.55 9.92
C PRO A 84 -14.96 -8.38 8.50
N TYR A 85 -13.76 -7.83 8.32
CA TYR A 85 -13.19 -7.44 7.03
C TYR A 85 -12.92 -8.63 6.10
N ASN A 86 -12.68 -9.82 6.65
CA ASN A 86 -12.48 -11.06 5.86
C ASN A 86 -13.69 -11.46 5.02
N SER A 87 -14.88 -11.00 5.35
CA SER A 87 -16.14 -11.34 4.72
C SER A 87 -16.99 -10.13 4.31
N LEU A 88 -16.42 -8.92 4.42
CA LEU A 88 -17.11 -7.67 4.12
C LEU A 88 -17.52 -7.60 2.62
N LEU A 89 -16.68 -8.13 1.76
CA LEU A 89 -16.89 -8.14 0.31
C LEU A 89 -17.02 -9.58 -0.19
N ARG A 90 -17.94 -9.80 -1.12
CA ARG A 90 -18.19 -11.13 -1.65
C ARG A 90 -17.32 -11.39 -2.89
N PRO A 91 -16.72 -12.59 -3.02
CA PRO A 91 -15.87 -12.93 -4.16
C PRO A 91 -16.56 -12.76 -5.52
N ASN A 92 -17.86 -13.02 -5.61
CA ASN A 92 -18.64 -12.88 -6.85
C ASN A 92 -18.90 -11.41 -7.25
N GLU A 93 -18.59 -10.46 -6.40
CA GLU A 93 -18.67 -9.01 -6.66
C GLU A 93 -17.32 -8.44 -7.14
N MET A 94 -16.27 -9.24 -7.11
CA MET A 94 -14.94 -8.79 -7.52
C MET A 94 -14.83 -8.69 -9.04
N PRO A 95 -14.12 -7.65 -9.54
CA PRO A 95 -13.83 -7.54 -10.96
C PRO A 95 -13.13 -8.80 -11.49
N ILE A 96 -13.41 -9.14 -12.73
CA ILE A 96 -12.69 -10.22 -13.43
C ILE A 96 -11.27 -9.74 -13.70
N ALA A 97 -10.29 -10.64 -13.54
CA ALA A 97 -8.89 -10.34 -13.85
C ALA A 97 -8.69 -10.03 -15.35
N HIS A 98 -7.95 -8.99 -15.63
CA HIS A 98 -7.55 -8.67 -17.00
C HIS A 98 -6.68 -9.77 -17.58
N LYS A 99 -6.77 -9.94 -18.90
CA LYS A 99 -5.96 -10.89 -19.66
C LYS A 99 -5.21 -10.17 -20.76
N ILE A 100 -3.99 -10.59 -21.03
CA ILE A 100 -3.26 -10.12 -22.21
C ILE A 100 -3.73 -10.92 -23.44
N SER A 101 -3.90 -10.23 -24.56
CA SER A 101 -4.01 -10.87 -25.86
C SER A 101 -2.70 -11.58 -26.19
N THR A 102 -2.79 -12.81 -26.71
CA THR A 102 -1.61 -13.59 -27.11
C THR A 102 -0.75 -12.90 -28.18
N ASN A 103 -1.32 -11.92 -28.90
CA ASN A 103 -0.62 -11.16 -29.92
C ASN A 103 0.19 -9.96 -29.37
N ASP A 104 -0.05 -9.56 -28.12
CA ASP A 104 0.56 -8.37 -27.50
C ASP A 104 1.50 -8.75 -26.35
N GLN A 105 1.94 -10.01 -26.31
CA GLN A 105 2.76 -10.53 -25.23
C GLN A 105 4.21 -10.05 -25.35
N HIS A 106 4.70 -9.38 -24.30
CA HIS A 106 6.11 -9.00 -24.22
C HIS A 106 6.96 -10.21 -23.78
N PRO A 107 8.21 -10.37 -24.26
CA PRO A 107 9.09 -11.48 -23.85
C PRO A 107 9.30 -11.59 -22.34
N PHE A 108 9.15 -10.52 -21.58
CA PHE A 108 9.26 -10.49 -20.11
C PHE A 108 8.00 -11.04 -19.40
N ASP A 109 6.86 -11.14 -20.07
CA ASP A 109 5.59 -11.49 -19.40
C ASP A 109 5.61 -12.90 -18.80
N ASP A 110 6.11 -13.89 -19.52
CA ASP A 110 6.15 -15.26 -19.02
C ASP A 110 7.13 -15.48 -17.86
N PRO A 111 8.36 -14.97 -17.90
CA PRO A 111 9.25 -14.99 -16.75
C PRO A 111 8.66 -14.27 -15.54
N SER A 112 8.05 -13.11 -15.74
CA SER A 112 7.52 -12.30 -14.63
C SER A 112 6.38 -12.99 -13.86
N LYS A 113 5.54 -13.79 -14.54
CA LYS A 113 4.47 -14.60 -13.91
C LYS A 113 5.01 -15.65 -12.94
N GLN A 114 6.29 -16.00 -13.03
CA GLN A 114 6.92 -17.02 -12.18
C GLN A 114 7.44 -16.45 -10.85
N PHE A 115 7.60 -15.13 -10.73
CA PHE A 115 8.14 -14.50 -9.51
C PHE A 115 7.22 -14.68 -8.32
N ARG A 116 5.91 -14.58 -8.53
CA ARG A 116 4.89 -14.75 -7.50
C ARG A 116 3.68 -15.46 -8.08
N ARG A 117 3.09 -16.33 -7.28
CA ARG A 117 1.89 -17.09 -7.60
C ARG A 117 0.80 -16.78 -6.57
N ALA A 118 -0.45 -17.08 -6.88
CA ALA A 118 -1.57 -16.91 -5.94
C ALA A 118 -1.31 -17.55 -4.57
N LYS A 119 -0.64 -18.69 -4.53
CA LYS A 119 -0.27 -19.38 -3.27
C LYS A 119 0.71 -18.60 -2.39
N ASP A 120 1.50 -17.70 -2.98
CA ASP A 120 2.48 -16.88 -2.26
C ASP A 120 1.82 -15.67 -1.61
N MET A 121 0.57 -15.37 -1.99
CA MET A 121 -0.21 -14.26 -1.43
C MET A 121 -0.94 -14.64 -0.14
N VAL A 122 -1.09 -15.92 0.14
CA VAL A 122 -1.81 -16.47 1.30
C VAL A 122 -0.97 -17.54 1.99
N ILE A 123 -1.11 -17.69 3.31
CA ILE A 123 -0.35 -18.69 4.08
C ILE A 123 -1.19 -19.94 4.33
N GLY A 124 -0.55 -21.10 4.30
CA GLY A 124 -1.20 -22.40 4.58
C GLY A 124 -1.79 -23.12 3.37
N PHE A 125 -1.58 -22.59 2.14
CA PHE A 125 -2.22 -23.11 0.92
C PHE A 125 -1.19 -23.52 -0.14
N GLN A 126 -0.32 -24.48 0.16
CA GLN A 126 0.77 -24.92 -0.74
C GLN A 126 0.29 -25.42 -2.11
N ASN A 127 -0.87 -26.07 -2.16
CA ASN A 127 -1.46 -26.66 -3.37
C ASN A 127 -2.66 -25.84 -3.88
N LEU A 128 -2.60 -24.51 -3.73
CA LEU A 128 -3.67 -23.62 -4.18
C LEU A 128 -3.86 -23.73 -5.69
N LYS A 129 -5.08 -24.11 -6.12
CA LYS A 129 -5.43 -24.12 -7.53
C LYS A 129 -5.66 -22.70 -8.01
N GLU A 130 -4.87 -22.27 -8.97
CA GLU A 130 -5.04 -20.97 -9.61
C GLU A 130 -6.20 -21.04 -10.60
N CYS A 131 -7.27 -20.30 -10.32
CA CYS A 131 -8.46 -20.18 -11.16
C CYS A 131 -9.20 -18.90 -10.81
N SER A 132 -10.15 -18.49 -11.65
CA SER A 132 -10.94 -17.27 -11.45
C SER A 132 -11.63 -17.20 -10.09
N LYS A 133 -12.10 -18.35 -9.56
CA LYS A 133 -12.70 -18.41 -8.23
C LYS A 133 -11.68 -18.04 -7.14
N THR A 134 -10.51 -18.65 -7.16
CA THR A 134 -9.42 -18.38 -6.20
C THR A 134 -8.97 -16.91 -6.30
N THR A 135 -8.82 -16.39 -7.52
CA THR A 135 -8.49 -14.98 -7.73
C THR A 135 -9.54 -14.06 -7.11
N ALA A 136 -10.81 -14.35 -7.31
CA ALA A 136 -11.90 -13.56 -6.74
C ALA A 136 -11.93 -13.62 -5.20
N GLU A 137 -11.67 -14.79 -4.60
CA GLU A 137 -11.56 -14.95 -3.15
C GLU A 137 -10.40 -14.11 -2.58
N ILE A 138 -9.22 -14.14 -3.20
CA ILE A 138 -8.06 -13.36 -2.76
C ILE A 138 -8.32 -11.85 -2.93
N ARG A 139 -8.92 -11.42 -4.04
CA ARG A 139 -9.32 -10.03 -4.27
C ARG A 139 -10.28 -9.51 -3.19
N ALA A 140 -11.27 -10.31 -2.81
CA ALA A 140 -12.22 -9.94 -1.77
C ALA A 140 -11.52 -9.70 -0.43
N ILE A 141 -10.54 -10.53 -0.06
CA ILE A 141 -9.75 -10.34 1.16
C ILE A 141 -8.89 -9.08 1.06
N TYR A 142 -8.22 -8.86 -0.07
CA TYR A 142 -7.43 -7.66 -0.30
C TYR A 142 -8.27 -6.38 -0.13
N MET A 143 -9.45 -6.35 -0.73
CA MET A 143 -10.38 -5.23 -0.58
C MET A 143 -10.91 -5.10 0.86
N GLY A 144 -11.04 -6.20 1.59
CA GLY A 144 -11.33 -6.19 3.02
C GLY A 144 -10.22 -5.52 3.83
N LEU A 145 -8.95 -5.81 3.51
CA LEU A 145 -7.79 -5.14 4.13
C LEU A 145 -7.75 -3.63 3.80
N ILE A 146 -8.11 -3.24 2.58
CA ILE A 146 -8.27 -1.82 2.22
C ILE A 146 -9.37 -1.17 3.05
N ALA A 147 -10.51 -1.84 3.23
CA ALA A 147 -11.60 -1.32 4.06
C ALA A 147 -11.20 -1.17 5.55
N GLU A 148 -10.39 -2.08 6.07
CA GLU A 148 -9.80 -1.96 7.40
C GLU A 148 -8.90 -0.72 7.49
N LEU A 149 -8.00 -0.54 6.52
CA LEU A 149 -7.13 0.63 6.46
C LEU A 149 -7.92 1.93 6.38
N ASP A 150 -8.96 1.99 5.53
CA ASP A 150 -9.84 3.15 5.40
C ASP A 150 -10.53 3.50 6.72
N ALA A 151 -11.03 2.49 7.45
CA ALA A 151 -11.62 2.69 8.76
C ALA A 151 -10.62 3.30 9.77
N HIS A 152 -9.36 2.87 9.72
CA HIS A 152 -8.29 3.39 10.58
C HIS A 152 -7.83 4.79 10.17
N LEU A 153 -7.74 5.11 8.89
CA LEU A 153 -7.52 6.48 8.40
C LEU A 153 -8.68 7.39 8.85
N GLY A 154 -9.91 6.88 8.82
CA GLY A 154 -11.08 7.57 9.36
C GLY A 154 -10.94 7.93 10.83
N ARG A 155 -10.31 7.08 11.66
CA ARG A 155 -9.99 7.37 13.07
C ARG A 155 -9.00 8.52 13.20
N VAL A 156 -7.94 8.53 12.38
CA VAL A 156 -6.95 9.62 12.37
C VAL A 156 -7.61 10.93 11.96
N PHE A 157 -8.43 10.93 10.92
CA PHE A 157 -9.13 12.15 10.46
C PHE A 157 -10.13 12.67 11.48
N ARG A 158 -10.83 11.78 12.18
CA ARG A 158 -11.73 12.15 13.27
C ARG A 158 -10.97 12.83 14.39
N TRP A 159 -9.86 12.26 14.84
CA TRP A 159 -9.01 12.83 15.88
C TRP A 159 -8.49 14.23 15.48
N LEU A 160 -8.01 14.39 14.25
CA LEU A 160 -7.56 15.70 13.74
C LEU A 160 -8.69 16.74 13.76
N LYS A 161 -9.93 16.34 13.44
CA LYS A 161 -11.09 17.24 13.48
C LYS A 161 -11.50 17.58 14.92
N GLU A 162 -11.55 16.62 15.82
CA GLU A 162 -11.89 16.80 17.22
C GLU A 162 -10.87 17.66 17.97
N THR A 163 -9.62 17.63 17.55
CA THR A 163 -8.54 18.48 18.08
C THR A 163 -8.31 19.78 17.30
N GLU A 164 -9.20 20.12 16.37
CA GLU A 164 -9.13 21.31 15.52
C GLU A 164 -7.84 21.47 14.72
N GLN A 165 -7.18 20.35 14.40
CA GLN A 165 -5.92 20.32 13.64
C GLN A 165 -6.12 19.92 12.16
N TYR A 166 -7.29 19.39 11.78
CA TYR A 166 -7.51 18.89 10.44
C TYR A 166 -7.28 19.94 9.35
N ASP A 167 -7.82 21.13 9.54
CA ASP A 167 -7.74 22.19 8.54
C ASP A 167 -6.31 22.71 8.34
N GLU A 168 -5.50 22.72 9.39
CA GLU A 168 -4.12 23.21 9.35
C GLU A 168 -3.08 22.13 8.97
N THR A 169 -3.51 20.86 8.89
CA THR A 169 -2.59 19.75 8.60
C THR A 169 -2.51 19.49 7.11
N LEU A 170 -1.30 19.42 6.57
CA LEU A 170 -1.03 18.78 5.28
C LEU A 170 -1.15 17.27 5.45
N ILE A 171 -2.00 16.63 4.65
CA ILE A 171 -2.14 15.17 4.66
C ILE A 171 -1.79 14.64 3.27
N VAL A 172 -0.85 13.72 3.21
CA VAL A 172 -0.47 13.00 1.99
C VAL A 172 -0.72 11.52 2.21
N ILE A 173 -1.47 10.90 1.30
CA ILE A 173 -1.74 9.46 1.30
C ILE A 173 -1.24 8.92 -0.03
N THR A 174 -0.32 7.96 0.04
CA THR A 174 0.24 7.29 -1.14
C THR A 174 0.65 5.86 -0.78
N SER A 175 1.16 5.13 -1.77
CA SER A 175 1.75 3.80 -1.60
C SER A 175 3.12 3.76 -2.27
N ASP A 176 3.98 2.87 -1.83
CA ASP A 176 5.30 2.59 -2.45
C ASP A 176 5.16 1.82 -3.76
N HIS A 177 4.17 0.92 -3.86
CA HIS A 177 3.83 0.14 -5.05
C HIS A 177 2.37 -0.30 -4.98
N GLY A 178 1.87 -0.82 -6.09
CA GLY A 178 0.56 -1.46 -6.16
C GLY A 178 0.63 -2.98 -6.01
N GLU A 179 -0.38 -3.67 -6.53
CA GLU A 179 -0.51 -5.13 -6.47
C GLU A 179 -1.31 -5.62 -7.69
N MET A 180 -0.78 -6.63 -8.39
CA MET A 180 -1.39 -7.14 -9.62
C MET A 180 -2.68 -7.92 -9.40
N LEU A 181 -2.85 -8.57 -8.25
CA LEU A 181 -4.07 -9.30 -7.87
C LEU A 181 -4.59 -10.29 -8.92
N GLY A 182 -3.70 -10.90 -9.68
CA GLY A 182 -4.04 -11.86 -10.74
C GLY A 182 -4.38 -11.24 -12.09
N ASP A 183 -4.31 -9.91 -12.24
CA ASP A 183 -4.34 -9.29 -13.57
C ASP A 183 -3.16 -9.78 -14.39
N TYR A 184 -3.44 -10.12 -15.66
CA TYR A 184 -2.45 -10.67 -16.59
C TYR A 184 -1.79 -11.96 -16.11
N ASP A 185 -2.46 -12.72 -15.22
CA ASP A 185 -1.94 -13.88 -14.50
C ASP A 185 -0.75 -13.56 -13.57
N CYS A 186 -0.59 -12.29 -13.18
CA CYS A 186 0.50 -11.78 -12.37
C CYS A 186 0.07 -11.51 -10.93
N TRP A 187 1.00 -11.71 -9.99
CA TRP A 187 0.82 -11.46 -8.55
C TRP A 187 2.01 -10.67 -7.99
N GLY A 188 1.74 -9.83 -7.00
CA GLY A 188 2.77 -8.97 -6.43
C GLY A 188 3.03 -7.73 -7.28
N LYS A 189 4.23 -7.21 -7.20
CA LYS A 189 4.63 -5.89 -7.71
C LYS A 189 5.76 -5.91 -8.76
N MET A 190 6.29 -7.09 -9.09
CA MET A 190 7.46 -7.22 -9.96
C MET A 190 7.07 -7.20 -11.45
N HIS A 191 6.32 -6.16 -11.83
CA HIS A 191 5.75 -5.98 -13.17
C HIS A 191 5.71 -4.51 -13.53
N TYR A 192 5.59 -4.19 -14.83
CA TYR A 192 5.51 -2.83 -15.36
C TYR A 192 4.09 -2.39 -15.72
N PHE A 193 3.07 -3.13 -15.25
CA PHE A 193 1.68 -2.76 -15.46
C PHE A 193 1.18 -1.75 -14.43
N ASP A 194 0.15 -1.00 -14.79
CA ASP A 194 -0.50 -0.02 -13.91
C ASP A 194 -0.87 -0.59 -12.54
N GLY A 195 -1.28 -1.87 -12.47
CA GLY A 195 -1.58 -2.53 -11.21
C GLY A 195 -0.43 -2.50 -10.20
N ALA A 196 0.83 -2.48 -10.67
CA ALA A 196 2.02 -2.41 -9.83
C ALA A 196 2.54 -0.97 -9.61
N PHE A 197 2.45 -0.10 -10.62
CA PHE A 197 3.11 1.21 -10.60
C PHE A 197 2.18 2.40 -10.45
N HIS A 198 0.94 2.33 -10.90
CA HIS A 198 -0.01 3.42 -10.80
C HIS A 198 -0.65 3.47 -9.41
N VAL A 199 0.12 3.95 -8.44
CA VAL A 199 -0.29 4.05 -7.05
C VAL A 199 -1.18 5.28 -6.78
N PRO A 200 -2.04 5.26 -5.76
CA PRO A 200 -2.80 6.43 -5.37
C PRO A 200 -1.89 7.53 -4.84
N LEU A 201 -2.20 8.78 -5.17
CA LEU A 201 -1.61 9.95 -4.54
C LEU A 201 -2.72 10.95 -4.22
N MET A 202 -3.00 11.14 -2.95
CA MET A 202 -4.01 12.08 -2.46
C MET A 202 -3.35 13.09 -1.55
N ILE A 203 -3.58 14.38 -1.83
CA ILE A 203 -3.02 15.48 -1.04
C ILE A 203 -4.16 16.36 -0.54
N LYS A 204 -4.31 16.46 0.76
CA LYS A 204 -5.15 17.46 1.43
C LYS A 204 -4.25 18.60 1.89
N ALA A 205 -4.34 19.72 1.25
CA ALA A 205 -3.59 20.93 1.61
C ALA A 205 -4.14 21.58 2.90
N PRO A 206 -3.30 22.29 3.68
CA PRO A 206 -3.77 23.10 4.79
C PRO A 206 -4.64 24.26 4.27
N LYS A 207 -5.57 24.74 5.11
CA LYS A 207 -6.55 25.80 4.77
C LYS A 207 -5.93 27.09 4.23
N GLY A 208 -4.74 27.43 4.73
CA GLY A 208 -4.00 28.63 4.26
C GLY A 208 -3.45 28.51 2.84
N LEU A 209 -3.38 27.32 2.28
CA LEU A 209 -3.00 27.09 0.89
C LEU A 209 -4.28 27.07 0.05
N GLN A 210 -4.70 28.24 -0.41
CA GLN A 210 -5.94 28.38 -1.19
C GLN A 210 -5.77 27.73 -2.57
N GLY A 211 -6.68 26.86 -2.91
CA GLY A 211 -6.80 26.16 -4.17
C GLY A 211 -8.11 25.37 -4.22
N THR A 212 -8.38 24.72 -5.32
CA THR A 212 -9.59 23.92 -5.50
C THR A 212 -9.50 22.63 -4.68
N HIS A 213 -10.59 22.29 -4.00
CA HIS A 213 -10.74 21.03 -3.29
C HIS A 213 -11.50 20.02 -4.16
N GLY A 214 -11.17 18.72 -4.00
CA GLY A 214 -11.86 17.65 -4.71
C GLY A 214 -11.56 17.58 -6.20
N ILE A 215 -10.45 18.15 -6.65
CA ILE A 215 -10.01 18.06 -8.05
C ILE A 215 -9.23 16.79 -8.31
N LYS A 216 -9.30 16.31 -9.54
CA LYS A 216 -8.49 15.21 -10.05
C LYS A 216 -7.45 15.77 -11.03
N ILE A 217 -6.18 15.65 -10.68
CA ILE A 217 -5.04 16.03 -11.51
C ILE A 217 -4.75 14.85 -12.46
N LYS A 218 -4.59 15.15 -13.76
CA LYS A 218 -4.30 14.15 -14.80
C LYS A 218 -2.84 14.18 -15.25
N GLU A 219 -2.10 15.18 -14.81
CA GLU A 219 -0.69 15.35 -15.12
C GLU A 219 0.13 14.26 -14.46
N GLN A 220 1.19 13.85 -15.15
CA GLN A 220 2.10 12.82 -14.66
C GLN A 220 2.77 13.25 -13.35
N SER A 221 2.73 12.37 -12.36
CA SER A 221 3.41 12.55 -11.08
C SER A 221 4.09 11.25 -10.64
N GLU A 222 5.10 11.38 -9.82
CA GLU A 222 5.88 10.26 -9.33
C GLU A 222 5.99 10.33 -7.80
N SER A 223 6.28 9.23 -7.14
CA SER A 223 6.46 9.21 -5.68
C SER A 223 7.59 10.11 -5.20
N ILE A 224 8.61 10.35 -6.03
CA ILE A 224 9.70 11.28 -5.75
C ILE A 224 9.24 12.75 -5.65
N ASP A 225 8.07 13.10 -6.21
CA ASP A 225 7.49 14.45 -6.15
C ASP A 225 6.90 14.77 -4.76
N VAL A 226 6.67 13.76 -3.92
CA VAL A 226 6.05 13.94 -2.59
C VAL A 226 6.96 14.75 -1.65
N THR A 227 8.22 14.40 -1.55
CA THR A 227 9.17 15.08 -0.66
C THR A 227 9.33 16.55 -0.99
N PRO A 228 9.66 16.96 -2.24
CA PRO A 228 9.76 18.37 -2.58
C PRO A 228 8.42 19.13 -2.41
N THR A 229 7.29 18.44 -2.58
CA THR A 229 5.96 19.04 -2.32
C THR A 229 5.78 19.37 -0.84
N ILE A 230 6.15 18.45 0.06
CA ILE A 230 6.07 18.70 1.50
C ILE A 230 6.98 19.86 1.90
N LEU A 231 8.24 19.85 1.45
CA LEU A 231 9.20 20.92 1.74
C LEU A 231 8.70 22.30 1.28
N ASP A 232 8.22 22.38 0.04
CA ASP A 232 7.70 23.61 -0.54
C ASP A 232 6.45 24.14 0.20
N ILE A 233 5.53 23.26 0.59
CA ILE A 233 4.35 23.67 1.37
C ILE A 233 4.74 24.16 2.77
N MET A 234 5.75 23.55 3.37
CA MET A 234 6.30 23.97 4.67
C MET A 234 7.18 25.23 4.60
N GLY A 235 7.46 25.75 3.40
CA GLY A 235 8.36 26.90 3.21
C GLY A 235 9.83 26.58 3.44
N ILE A 236 10.21 25.31 3.33
CA ILE A 236 11.59 24.83 3.43
C ILE A 236 12.18 24.77 2.01
N GLY A 237 13.42 25.25 1.84
CA GLY A 237 14.12 25.16 0.56
C GLY A 237 14.25 23.71 0.08
N ILE A 238 13.95 23.48 -1.18
CA ILE A 238 14.12 22.16 -1.81
C ILE A 238 15.61 22.02 -2.15
N PRO A 239 16.30 20.98 -1.69
CA PRO A 239 17.70 20.72 -2.07
C PRO A 239 17.85 20.52 -3.58
N ASP A 240 18.98 20.96 -4.15
CA ASP A 240 19.23 20.90 -5.61
C ASP A 240 19.45 19.47 -6.13
N ASP A 241 19.74 18.51 -5.25
CA ASP A 241 19.99 17.10 -5.55
C ASP A 241 18.71 16.23 -5.50
N ILE A 242 17.52 16.83 -5.40
CA ILE A 242 16.23 16.12 -5.46
C ILE A 242 15.73 16.11 -6.91
N ASP A 243 15.53 14.93 -7.48
CA ASP A 243 15.01 14.77 -8.86
C ASP A 243 13.50 15.06 -8.99
N GLY A 244 12.74 14.94 -7.90
CA GLY A 244 11.30 15.21 -7.88
C GLY A 244 10.96 16.70 -7.99
N SER A 245 9.74 16.99 -8.41
CA SER A 245 9.22 18.37 -8.56
C SER A 245 8.01 18.59 -7.66
N SER A 246 7.93 19.80 -7.04
CA SER A 246 6.79 20.14 -6.16
C SER A 246 5.46 20.13 -6.91
N LEU A 247 4.47 19.46 -6.34
CA LEU A 247 3.07 19.43 -6.81
C LEU A 247 2.25 20.62 -6.28
N LYS A 248 2.83 21.48 -5.44
CA LYS A 248 2.16 22.68 -4.89
C LYS A 248 1.52 23.58 -5.95
N PRO A 249 2.12 23.80 -7.14
CA PRO A 249 1.47 24.59 -8.18
C PRO A 249 0.08 24.06 -8.57
N PHE A 250 -0.11 22.73 -8.63
CA PHE A 250 -1.41 22.13 -8.94
C PHE A 250 -2.43 22.34 -7.82
N LEU A 251 -1.98 22.34 -6.56
CA LEU A 251 -2.82 22.65 -5.40
C LEU A 251 -3.28 24.11 -5.40
N LEU A 252 -2.54 25.00 -6.09
CA LEU A 252 -2.87 26.41 -6.31
C LEU A 252 -3.56 26.67 -7.67
N GLU A 253 -3.99 25.65 -8.37
CA GLU A 253 -4.58 25.72 -9.73
C GLU A 253 -3.65 26.37 -10.79
N LYS A 254 -2.35 26.32 -10.56
CA LYS A 254 -1.34 26.87 -11.44
C LYS A 254 -0.58 25.75 -12.13
N LYS A 255 -1.04 25.34 -13.31
CA LYS A 255 -0.32 24.33 -14.09
C LYS A 255 1.02 24.90 -14.58
N PRO A 256 2.17 24.29 -14.23
CA PRO A 256 3.47 24.69 -14.77
C PRO A 256 3.52 24.51 -16.29
N LYS A 257 4.10 25.47 -17.02
CA LYS A 257 4.20 25.40 -18.49
C LYS A 257 5.05 24.23 -18.97
N ASN A 258 6.09 23.90 -18.20
CA ASN A 258 7.08 22.86 -18.53
C ASN A 258 6.98 21.66 -17.57
N TRP A 259 5.77 21.16 -17.33
CA TRP A 259 5.60 19.96 -16.51
C TRP A 259 5.99 18.71 -17.28
N LYS A 260 6.50 17.71 -16.57
CA LYS A 260 6.88 16.40 -17.13
C LYS A 260 5.72 15.78 -17.93
N LYS A 261 6.05 15.15 -19.06
CA LYS A 261 5.08 14.47 -19.94
C LYS A 261 5.10 12.95 -19.80
N SER A 262 6.12 12.43 -19.13
CA SER A 262 6.31 11.00 -18.87
C SER A 262 6.86 10.80 -17.48
N THR A 263 6.69 9.61 -16.96
CA THR A 263 7.30 9.10 -15.74
C THR A 263 8.31 8.03 -16.11
N MET A 264 9.32 7.83 -15.27
CA MET A 264 10.32 6.80 -15.45
C MET A 264 10.31 5.87 -14.25
N SER A 265 10.27 4.57 -14.53
CA SER A 265 10.45 3.54 -13.53
C SER A 265 11.62 2.67 -13.90
N GLU A 266 12.50 2.44 -12.95
CA GLU A 266 13.62 1.51 -13.10
C GLU A 266 13.43 0.38 -12.09
N VAL A 267 13.52 -0.86 -12.57
CA VAL A 267 13.41 -2.04 -11.73
C VAL A 267 14.61 -2.93 -12.01
N ASP A 268 15.40 -3.17 -11.01
CA ASP A 268 16.43 -4.22 -11.06
C ASP A 268 15.79 -5.55 -10.67
N PHE A 269 15.67 -6.44 -11.63
CA PHE A 269 15.18 -7.80 -11.42
C PHE A 269 16.31 -8.78 -11.02
N GLY A 270 17.51 -8.29 -10.77
CA GLY A 270 18.59 -9.10 -10.22
C GLY A 270 18.18 -9.69 -8.88
N ASP A 271 18.11 -11.02 -8.79
CA ASP A 271 18.00 -11.69 -7.50
C ASP A 271 19.40 -11.84 -6.91
N PRO A 272 19.78 -11.03 -5.92
CA PRO A 272 21.10 -11.14 -5.29
C PRO A 272 21.32 -12.47 -4.55
N ILE A 273 20.23 -13.22 -4.28
CA ILE A 273 20.26 -14.52 -3.60
C ILE A 273 20.38 -15.65 -4.62
N ASN A 274 19.81 -15.49 -5.81
CA ASN A 274 19.84 -16.52 -6.85
C ASN A 274 20.00 -15.93 -8.26
N PRO A 275 21.22 -15.46 -8.62
CA PRO A 275 21.48 -14.84 -9.92
C PRO A 275 21.28 -15.79 -11.11
N THR A 276 21.24 -17.12 -10.88
CA THR A 276 21.04 -18.10 -11.95
C THR A 276 19.65 -18.12 -12.56
N ILE A 277 18.64 -17.61 -11.87
CA ILE A 277 17.28 -17.48 -12.42
C ILE A 277 17.28 -16.58 -13.64
N TRP A 278 18.06 -15.50 -13.64
CA TRP A 278 18.19 -14.55 -14.76
C TRP A 278 18.95 -15.12 -15.94
N GLN A 279 20.06 -15.80 -15.69
CA GLN A 279 20.87 -16.40 -16.76
C GLN A 279 20.10 -17.47 -17.54
N SER A 280 19.23 -18.23 -16.88
CA SER A 280 18.43 -19.27 -17.51
C SER A 280 17.25 -18.76 -18.35
N HIS A 281 16.71 -17.56 -18.03
CA HIS A 281 15.52 -17.02 -18.69
C HIS A 281 15.82 -16.00 -19.77
N PHE A 282 16.92 -15.28 -19.70
CA PHE A 282 17.30 -14.22 -20.64
C PHE A 282 18.48 -14.55 -21.52
N GLY A 283 19.10 -15.73 -21.37
CA GLY A 283 20.18 -16.18 -22.25
C GLY A 283 21.44 -15.31 -22.17
N LEU A 284 21.70 -14.66 -21.01
CA LEU A 284 22.90 -13.84 -20.77
C LEU A 284 24.03 -14.67 -20.18
#